data_6a1cb53f6b0ae0e41592677855d58fae
#
_entry.id   6a1cb53f6b0ae0e41592677855d58fae
#
_cell.length_a   1.000
_cell.length_b   1.000
_cell.length_c   1.000
_cell.angle_alpha   90.00
_cell.angle_beta   90.00
_cell.angle_gamma   90.00
#
_symmetry.space_group_name_H-M   'P 1'
#
loop_
_entity.id
_entity.type
_entity.pdbx_description
1 polymer ?
#
loop_
_entity_poly.entity_id
_entity_poly.type
_entity_poly.pdbx_seq_one_letter_code
_entity_poly.pdbx_strand_id
1 'polypeptide(L)'
;REFNQVIFDNVRVPRRNVVGEEGRGWYVAVTLLDFERSAIDYSAWAHRLLDDVRGYAAEATRNGRLLMETPWVRNLLADGFIESEVARLLAYNVAYMQGEGLVPNKEASMSKLFGSETLHRATVAGMEILGLYGPLDRGEKWAPLRGRVQENWLLSFSHTIGGGTSEVQRNIIASRGLGLPRG
;
A
#
# COMPACT_ATOMS: atom_id res chain seq x y z
N ARG A 1 -4.58 -9.60 12.17
CA ARG A 1 -5.85 -9.53 11.41
C ARG A 1 -6.43 -10.92 11.29
N GLU A 2 -7.74 -11.01 11.45
CA GLU A 2 -8.47 -12.27 11.36
C GLU A 2 -8.83 -12.54 9.89
N PHE A 3 -8.74 -13.81 9.48
CA PHE A 3 -9.30 -14.30 8.24
C PHE A 3 -10.66 -14.92 8.56
N ASN A 4 -11.68 -14.55 7.79
CA ASN A 4 -13.04 -15.01 8.00
C ASN A 4 -13.51 -15.89 6.85
N GLN A 5 -14.20 -16.97 7.17
CA GLN A 5 -14.94 -17.75 6.21
C GLN A 5 -16.39 -17.25 6.21
N VAL A 6 -16.91 -16.90 5.04
CA VAL A 6 -18.32 -16.52 4.87
C VAL A 6 -19.06 -17.66 4.19
N ILE A 7 -20.12 -18.15 4.82
CA ILE A 7 -20.94 -19.26 4.31
C ILE A 7 -22.32 -18.73 3.92
N PHE A 8 -22.73 -18.98 2.68
CA PHE A 8 -24.07 -18.70 2.19
C PHE A 8 -24.83 -20.02 2.08
N ASP A 9 -25.77 -20.27 2.98
CA ASP A 9 -26.61 -21.48 2.97
C ASP A 9 -28.03 -21.12 2.59
N ASN A 10 -28.46 -21.53 1.39
CA ASN A 10 -29.81 -21.33 0.83
C ASN A 10 -30.33 -19.87 0.92
N VAL A 11 -29.44 -18.89 0.87
CA VAL A 11 -29.81 -17.46 0.93
C VAL A 11 -30.59 -17.06 -0.31
N ARG A 12 -31.84 -16.61 -0.13
CA ARG A 12 -32.69 -16.13 -1.21
C ARG A 12 -32.43 -14.65 -1.47
N VAL A 13 -32.00 -14.32 -2.69
CA VAL A 13 -31.75 -12.95 -3.15
C VAL A 13 -32.74 -12.60 -4.25
N PRO A 14 -33.46 -11.48 -4.17
CA PRO A 14 -34.35 -11.04 -5.27
C PRO A 14 -33.58 -10.86 -6.57
N ARG A 15 -34.17 -11.32 -7.71
CA ARG A 15 -33.49 -11.22 -9.02
C ARG A 15 -33.12 -9.79 -9.40
N ARG A 16 -33.88 -8.79 -8.97
CA ARG A 16 -33.55 -7.36 -9.18
C ARG A 16 -32.24 -6.90 -8.54
N ASN A 17 -31.69 -7.69 -7.62
CA ASN A 17 -30.41 -7.39 -6.94
C ASN A 17 -29.20 -7.97 -7.69
N VAL A 18 -29.42 -8.64 -8.84
CA VAL A 18 -28.33 -9.10 -9.71
C VAL A 18 -27.69 -7.87 -10.37
N VAL A 19 -26.37 -7.74 -10.23
CA VAL A 19 -25.61 -6.68 -10.88
C VAL A 19 -25.01 -7.20 -12.19
N GLY A 20 -25.36 -6.56 -13.30
CA GLY A 20 -24.95 -6.98 -14.64
C GLY A 20 -25.74 -8.19 -15.18
N GLU A 21 -25.16 -8.90 -16.13
CA GLU A 21 -25.75 -10.07 -16.76
C GLU A 21 -25.41 -11.36 -15.98
N GLU A 22 -26.36 -12.30 -15.95
CA GLU A 22 -26.13 -13.63 -15.37
C GLU A 22 -24.96 -14.34 -16.09
N GLY A 23 -24.06 -14.95 -15.32
CA GLY A 23 -22.85 -15.60 -15.83
C GLY A 23 -21.70 -14.65 -16.18
N ARG A 24 -21.86 -13.33 -16.03
CA ARG A 24 -20.86 -12.30 -16.35
C ARG A 24 -20.21 -11.65 -15.13
N GLY A 25 -20.39 -12.21 -13.95
CA GLY A 25 -19.91 -11.64 -12.68
C GLY A 25 -18.40 -11.33 -12.63
N TRP A 26 -17.57 -12.12 -13.33
CA TRP A 26 -16.14 -11.85 -13.46
C TRP A 26 -15.85 -10.46 -14.06
N TYR A 27 -16.57 -10.09 -15.12
CA TYR A 27 -16.37 -8.78 -15.76
C TYR A 27 -16.84 -7.63 -14.87
N VAL A 28 -17.90 -7.82 -14.10
CA VAL A 28 -18.36 -6.84 -13.10
C VAL A 28 -17.31 -6.65 -12.02
N ALA A 29 -16.75 -7.75 -11.50
CA ALA A 29 -15.70 -7.70 -10.48
C ALA A 29 -14.42 -7.03 -10.97
N VAL A 30 -13.98 -7.31 -12.21
CA VAL A 30 -12.79 -6.68 -12.79
C VAL A 30 -12.98 -5.18 -12.98
N THR A 31 -14.17 -4.76 -13.44
CA THR A 31 -14.49 -3.33 -13.57
C THR A 31 -14.44 -2.63 -12.20
N LEU A 32 -15.04 -3.24 -11.16
CA LEU A 32 -14.96 -2.72 -9.79
C LEU A 32 -13.50 -2.51 -9.35
N LEU A 33 -12.63 -3.51 -9.59
CA LEU A 33 -11.22 -3.43 -9.22
C LEU A 33 -10.47 -2.31 -9.96
N ASP A 34 -10.81 -2.01 -11.21
CA ASP A 34 -10.19 -0.92 -11.96
C ASP A 34 -10.53 0.46 -11.35
N PHE A 35 -11.70 0.59 -10.72
CA PHE A 35 -12.10 1.82 -10.02
C PHE A 35 -11.60 1.88 -8.57
N GLU A 36 -11.49 0.75 -7.87
CA GLU A 36 -11.01 0.70 -6.48
C GLU A 36 -9.50 1.01 -6.36
N ARG A 37 -8.71 0.62 -7.37
CA ARG A 37 -7.24 0.66 -7.33
C ARG A 37 -6.62 2.05 -7.51
N SER A 38 -7.26 3.14 -7.03
CA SER A 38 -6.61 4.46 -7.02
C SER A 38 -5.37 4.47 -6.12
N ALA A 39 -5.37 3.65 -5.06
CA ALA A 39 -4.25 3.39 -4.16
C ALA A 39 -3.70 4.65 -3.44
N ILE A 40 -4.50 5.70 -3.29
CA ILE A 40 -4.11 6.95 -2.60
C ILE A 40 -3.82 6.72 -1.11
N ASP A 41 -4.48 5.77 -0.50
CA ASP A 41 -4.29 5.37 0.89
C ASP A 41 -2.87 4.88 1.17
N TYR A 42 -2.25 4.12 0.27
CA TYR A 42 -0.87 3.65 0.45
C TYR A 42 0.13 4.80 0.54
N SER A 43 -0.01 5.82 -0.32
CA SER A 43 0.86 7.00 -0.26
C SER A 43 0.64 7.79 1.02
N ALA A 44 -0.60 7.96 1.45
CA ALA A 44 -0.94 8.67 2.67
C ALA A 44 -0.42 7.94 3.92
N TRP A 45 -0.55 6.61 3.98
CA TRP A 45 -0.02 5.81 5.08
C TRP A 45 1.51 5.80 5.11
N ALA A 46 2.18 5.67 3.96
CA ALA A 46 3.63 5.76 3.87
C ALA A 46 4.12 7.11 4.35
N HIS A 47 3.56 8.20 3.85
CA HIS A 47 3.92 9.56 4.24
C HIS A 47 3.75 9.80 5.74
N ARG A 48 2.60 9.40 6.30
CA ARG A 48 2.32 9.52 7.73
C ARG A 48 3.31 8.73 8.59
N LEU A 49 3.64 7.50 8.18
CA LEU A 49 4.60 6.67 8.90
C LEU A 49 6.00 7.30 8.88
N LEU A 50 6.42 7.80 7.72
CA LEU A 50 7.71 8.49 7.55
C LEU A 50 7.79 9.76 8.41
N ASP A 51 6.71 10.53 8.51
CA ASP A 51 6.63 11.69 9.41
C ASP A 51 6.78 11.30 10.87
N ASP A 52 6.10 10.24 11.31
CA ASP A 52 6.21 9.73 12.68
C ASP A 52 7.66 9.26 12.96
N VAL A 53 8.30 8.54 12.03
CA VAL A 53 9.69 8.06 12.15
C VAL A 53 10.67 9.23 12.12
N ARG A 54 10.44 10.23 11.28
CA ARG A 54 11.25 11.46 11.22
C ARG A 54 11.21 12.21 12.56
N GLY A 55 9.99 12.37 13.12
CA GLY A 55 9.82 12.99 14.44
C GLY A 55 10.60 12.24 15.53
N TYR A 56 10.50 10.92 15.56
CA TYR A 56 11.29 10.09 16.47
C TYR A 56 12.80 10.26 16.26
N ALA A 57 13.28 10.23 15.02
CA ALA A 57 14.71 10.36 14.71
C ALA A 57 15.29 11.74 15.06
N ALA A 58 14.46 12.77 15.09
CA ALA A 58 14.85 14.12 15.51
C ALA A 58 15.12 14.25 17.01
N GLU A 59 14.56 13.36 17.83
CA GLU A 59 14.69 13.39 19.29
C GLU A 59 15.53 12.24 19.86
N ALA A 60 15.49 11.08 19.20
CA ALA A 60 16.18 9.89 19.67
C ALA A 60 17.69 9.92 19.39
N THR A 61 18.46 9.43 20.35
CA THR A 61 19.91 9.33 20.22
C THR A 61 20.40 7.88 20.19
N ARG A 62 21.46 7.63 19.42
CA ARG A 62 22.20 6.36 19.43
C ARG A 62 23.69 6.67 19.51
N ASN A 63 24.36 6.06 20.47
CA ASN A 63 25.80 6.31 20.75
C ASN A 63 26.12 7.81 20.94
N GLY A 64 25.26 8.55 21.65
CA GLY A 64 25.46 9.97 21.96
C GLY A 64 25.17 10.94 20.80
N ARG A 65 24.66 10.48 19.65
CA ARG A 65 24.28 11.33 18.50
C ARG A 65 22.81 11.20 18.19
N LEU A 66 22.16 12.26 17.74
CA LEU A 66 20.80 12.21 17.22
C LEU A 66 20.75 11.29 15.98
N LEU A 67 19.70 10.49 15.88
CA LEU A 67 19.50 9.63 14.71
C LEU A 67 19.43 10.45 13.42
N MET A 68 18.80 11.62 13.46
CA MET A 68 18.69 12.53 12.31
C MET A 68 20.05 13.10 11.85
N GLU A 69 21.09 13.10 12.68
CA GLU A 69 22.45 13.51 12.28
C GLU A 69 23.17 12.41 11.49
N THR A 70 22.64 11.20 11.48
CA THR A 70 23.23 10.05 10.82
C THR A 70 22.86 10.03 9.32
N PRO A 71 23.83 10.05 8.38
CA PRO A 71 23.55 10.18 6.96
C PRO A 71 22.61 9.11 6.39
N TRP A 72 22.78 7.83 6.80
CA TRP A 72 21.94 6.76 6.29
C TRP A 72 20.47 6.92 6.75
N VAL A 73 20.19 7.44 7.95
CA VAL A 73 18.83 7.73 8.43
C VAL A 73 18.18 8.80 7.54
N ARG A 74 18.92 9.88 7.25
CA ARG A 74 18.42 10.93 6.36
C ARG A 74 18.14 10.42 4.95
N ASN A 75 19.01 9.56 4.42
CA ASN A 75 18.83 8.99 3.08
C ASN A 75 17.58 8.10 3.03
N LEU A 76 17.39 7.19 3.99
CA LEU A 76 16.19 6.34 4.05
C LEU A 76 14.90 7.17 4.13
N LEU A 77 14.90 8.23 4.95
CA LEU A 77 13.74 9.13 5.05
C LEU A 77 13.52 9.91 3.74
N ALA A 78 14.57 10.44 3.14
CA ALA A 78 14.49 11.20 1.89
C ALA A 78 13.95 10.33 0.76
N ASP A 79 14.49 9.12 0.57
CA ASP A 79 14.04 8.17 -0.43
C ASP A 79 12.56 7.79 -0.20
N GLY A 80 12.18 7.52 1.05
CA GLY A 80 10.81 7.21 1.42
C GLY A 80 9.84 8.35 1.10
N PHE A 81 10.20 9.61 1.42
CA PHE A 81 9.37 10.77 1.09
C PHE A 81 9.26 10.98 -0.43
N ILE A 82 10.35 10.84 -1.19
CA ILE A 82 10.32 10.92 -2.65
C ILE A 82 9.38 9.86 -3.22
N GLU A 83 9.52 8.60 -2.79
CA GLU A 83 8.66 7.51 -3.25
C GLU A 83 7.19 7.73 -2.87
N SER A 84 6.90 8.23 -1.66
CA SER A 84 5.52 8.51 -1.24
C SER A 84 4.88 9.61 -2.09
N GLU A 85 5.65 10.62 -2.52
CA GLU A 85 5.18 11.65 -3.45
C GLU A 85 4.93 11.10 -4.86
N VAL A 86 5.80 10.24 -5.38
CA VAL A 86 5.58 9.56 -6.66
C VAL A 86 4.31 8.70 -6.59
N ALA A 87 4.11 7.93 -5.51
CA ALA A 87 2.90 7.14 -5.30
C ALA A 87 1.64 8.02 -5.28
N ARG A 88 1.71 9.19 -4.63
CA ARG A 88 0.61 10.15 -4.57
C ARG A 88 0.25 10.69 -5.96
N LEU A 89 1.26 11.05 -6.77
CA LEU A 89 1.04 11.54 -8.13
C LEU A 89 0.43 10.47 -9.05
N LEU A 90 0.88 9.21 -8.93
CA LEU A 90 0.27 8.09 -9.66
C LEU A 90 -1.21 7.91 -9.28
N ALA A 91 -1.55 8.00 -7.99
CA ALA A 91 -2.92 7.90 -7.52
C ALA A 91 -3.79 9.07 -8.01
N TYR A 92 -3.25 10.28 -8.03
CA TYR A 92 -3.95 11.45 -8.58
C TYR A 92 -4.20 11.34 -10.09
N ASN A 93 -3.25 10.77 -10.84
CA ASN A 93 -3.47 10.50 -12.26
C ASN A 93 -4.63 9.51 -12.48
N VAL A 94 -4.73 8.46 -11.66
CA VAL A 94 -5.87 7.52 -11.71
C VAL A 94 -7.18 8.26 -11.41
N ALA A 95 -7.22 9.06 -10.35
CA ALA A 95 -8.41 9.82 -9.97
C ALA A 95 -8.83 10.82 -11.07
N TYR A 96 -7.87 11.50 -11.68
CA TYR A 96 -8.12 12.40 -12.81
C TYR A 96 -8.75 11.65 -13.99
N MET A 97 -8.18 10.51 -14.40
CA MET A 97 -8.74 9.70 -15.50
C MET A 97 -10.17 9.24 -15.20
N GLN A 98 -10.44 8.82 -13.96
CA GLN A 98 -11.80 8.45 -13.52
C GLN A 98 -12.77 9.65 -13.60
N GLY A 99 -12.31 10.84 -13.21
CA GLY A 99 -13.08 12.08 -13.32
C GLY A 99 -13.44 12.45 -14.77
N GLU A 100 -12.55 12.13 -15.72
CA GLU A 100 -12.79 12.31 -17.17
C GLU A 100 -13.59 11.15 -17.80
N GLY A 101 -14.10 10.20 -17.00
CA GLY A 101 -14.85 9.03 -17.50
C GLY A 101 -14.01 7.98 -18.21
N LEU A 102 -12.68 8.04 -18.05
CA LEU A 102 -11.75 7.05 -18.60
C LEU A 102 -11.58 5.86 -17.67
N VAL A 103 -11.26 4.69 -18.21
CA VAL A 103 -10.97 3.47 -17.43
C VAL A 103 -9.45 3.34 -17.24
N PRO A 104 -8.90 3.62 -16.04
CA PRO A 104 -7.46 3.65 -15.79
C PRO A 104 -6.90 2.25 -15.51
N ASN A 105 -6.91 1.33 -16.48
CA ASN A 105 -6.55 -0.07 -16.25
C ASN A 105 -5.07 -0.28 -15.89
N LYS A 106 -4.14 0.12 -16.78
CA LYS A 106 -2.69 0.00 -16.53
C LYS A 106 -2.23 1.02 -15.48
N GLU A 107 -2.81 2.21 -15.49
CA GLU A 107 -2.49 3.30 -14.56
C GLU A 107 -2.87 2.91 -13.12
N ALA A 108 -4.04 2.30 -12.92
CA ALA A 108 -4.47 1.77 -11.63
C ALA A 108 -3.53 0.63 -11.16
N SER A 109 -3.10 -0.24 -12.07
CA SER A 109 -2.11 -1.29 -11.76
C SER A 109 -0.75 -0.71 -11.37
N MET A 110 -0.28 0.34 -12.06
CA MET A 110 0.96 1.06 -11.71
C MET A 110 0.85 1.72 -10.35
N SER A 111 -0.24 2.41 -10.09
CA SER A 111 -0.49 3.09 -8.80
C SER A 111 -0.54 2.09 -7.65
N LYS A 112 -1.28 0.99 -7.81
CA LYS A 112 -1.37 -0.08 -6.79
C LYS A 112 -0.02 -0.74 -6.54
N LEU A 113 0.70 -1.12 -7.57
CA LEU A 113 2.01 -1.77 -7.46
C LEU A 113 3.00 -0.86 -6.73
N PHE A 114 3.21 0.34 -7.24
CA PHE A 114 4.18 1.27 -6.69
C PHE A 114 3.79 1.70 -5.28
N GLY A 115 2.52 2.05 -5.03
CA GLY A 115 2.04 2.52 -3.74
C GLY A 115 2.18 1.46 -2.64
N SER A 116 1.77 0.21 -2.90
CA SER A 116 1.87 -0.87 -1.89
C SER A 116 3.33 -1.25 -1.59
N GLU A 117 4.21 -1.27 -2.60
CA GLU A 117 5.63 -1.54 -2.41
C GLU A 117 6.34 -0.35 -1.71
N THR A 118 5.97 0.90 -2.01
CA THR A 118 6.45 2.09 -1.28
C THR A 118 6.07 2.02 0.19
N LEU A 119 4.82 1.69 0.51
CA LEU A 119 4.40 1.52 1.90
C LEU A 119 5.24 0.45 2.61
N HIS A 120 5.46 -0.70 1.96
CA HIS A 120 6.32 -1.75 2.52
C HIS A 120 7.74 -1.24 2.78
N ARG A 121 8.39 -0.59 1.80
CA ARG A 121 9.74 -0.02 1.97
C ARG A 121 9.80 1.04 3.08
N ALA A 122 8.78 1.89 3.20
CA ALA A 122 8.69 2.87 4.28
C ALA A 122 8.63 2.19 5.66
N THR A 123 7.90 1.08 5.79
CA THR A 123 7.88 0.31 7.05
C THR A 123 9.22 -0.34 7.36
N VAL A 124 9.90 -0.89 6.34
CA VAL A 124 11.26 -1.45 6.49
C VAL A 124 12.25 -0.37 6.94
N ALA A 125 12.24 0.79 6.29
CA ALA A 125 13.07 1.94 6.69
C ALA A 125 12.79 2.34 8.14
N GLY A 126 11.52 2.38 8.56
CA GLY A 126 11.14 2.62 9.95
C GLY A 126 11.73 1.58 10.90
N MET A 127 11.62 0.29 10.58
CA MET A 127 12.20 -0.80 11.39
C MET A 127 13.72 -0.66 11.54
N GLU A 128 14.45 -0.33 10.47
CA GLU A 128 15.89 -0.13 10.48
C GLU A 128 16.29 1.08 11.33
N ILE A 129 15.59 2.21 11.20
CA ILE A 129 15.84 3.43 11.97
C ILE A 129 15.61 3.18 13.46
N LEU A 130 14.54 2.50 13.83
CA LEU A 130 14.25 2.14 15.23
C LEU A 130 15.23 1.07 15.77
N GLY A 131 15.84 0.27 14.91
CA GLY A 131 16.80 -0.79 15.27
C GLY A 131 16.19 -1.84 16.18
N LEU A 132 16.83 -2.16 17.30
CA LEU A 132 16.37 -3.18 18.24
C LEU A 132 14.99 -2.90 18.85
N TYR A 133 14.53 -1.66 18.82
CA TYR A 133 13.20 -1.27 19.30
C TYR A 133 12.11 -1.36 18.23
N GLY A 134 12.48 -1.51 16.96
CA GLY A 134 11.55 -1.62 15.84
C GLY A 134 10.52 -2.76 15.98
N PRO A 135 10.94 -3.99 16.35
CA PRO A 135 10.05 -5.13 16.49
C PRO A 135 9.13 -5.13 17.71
N LEU A 136 9.26 -4.15 18.62
CA LEU A 136 8.44 -4.11 19.83
C LEU A 136 6.97 -3.83 19.52
N ASP A 137 6.11 -4.65 20.10
CA ASP A 137 4.67 -4.62 19.88
C ASP A 137 3.98 -3.49 20.67
N ARG A 138 2.74 -3.23 20.30
CA ARG A 138 1.88 -2.27 20.98
C ARG A 138 1.68 -2.67 22.44
N GLY A 139 1.94 -1.71 23.35
CA GLY A 139 1.82 -1.94 24.78
C GLY A 139 3.13 -2.29 25.47
N GLU A 140 4.18 -2.63 24.72
CA GLU A 140 5.50 -2.81 25.30
C GLU A 140 6.06 -1.46 25.79
N LYS A 141 6.62 -1.47 27.01
CA LYS A 141 7.11 -0.25 27.69
C LYS A 141 8.09 0.57 26.83
N TRP A 142 8.91 -0.11 26.05
CA TRP A 142 10.00 0.48 25.27
C TRP A 142 9.68 0.62 23.79
N ALA A 143 8.43 0.34 23.36
CA ALA A 143 8.03 0.44 21.97
C ALA A 143 7.95 1.90 21.51
N PRO A 144 8.86 2.36 20.61
CA PRO A 144 8.76 3.68 20.05
C PRO A 144 7.46 3.80 19.23
N LEU A 145 6.93 5.02 19.15
CA LEU A 145 5.72 5.28 18.38
C LEU A 145 4.56 4.32 18.72
N ARG A 146 4.56 3.80 19.95
CA ARG A 146 3.56 2.85 20.47
C ARG A 146 3.42 1.56 19.63
N GLY A 147 4.54 1.04 19.09
CA GLY A 147 4.55 -0.17 18.26
C GLY A 147 3.96 -0.01 16.86
N ARG A 148 3.62 1.21 16.43
CA ARG A 148 2.98 1.46 15.13
C ARG A 148 3.84 1.00 13.95
N VAL A 149 5.17 1.13 14.03
CA VAL A 149 6.07 0.74 12.95
C VAL A 149 6.01 -0.78 12.73
N GLN A 150 6.09 -1.56 13.81
CA GLN A 150 5.98 -3.01 13.77
C GLN A 150 4.61 -3.45 13.23
N GLU A 151 3.53 -2.86 13.73
CA GLU A 151 2.16 -3.16 13.28
C GLU A 151 2.01 -2.90 11.77
N ASN A 152 2.46 -1.73 11.28
CA ASN A 152 2.41 -1.40 9.86
C ASN A 152 3.32 -2.30 9.02
N TRP A 153 4.49 -2.69 9.54
CA TRP A 153 5.39 -3.61 8.84
C TRP A 153 4.71 -4.97 8.62
N LEU A 154 4.10 -5.55 9.64
CA LEU A 154 3.36 -6.81 9.52
C LEU A 154 2.18 -6.69 8.54
N LEU A 155 1.47 -5.56 8.54
CA LEU A 155 0.36 -5.32 7.65
C LEU A 155 0.79 -5.09 6.19
N SER A 156 1.97 -4.52 5.97
CA SER A 156 2.45 -4.14 4.64
C SER A 156 2.57 -5.33 3.68
N PHE A 157 2.86 -6.52 4.18
CA PHE A 157 2.87 -7.75 3.37
C PHE A 157 1.49 -8.04 2.76
N SER A 158 0.41 -7.85 3.52
CA SER A 158 -0.95 -8.08 3.01
C SER A 158 -1.31 -7.08 1.90
N HIS A 159 -0.76 -5.89 1.92
CA HIS A 159 -1.01 -4.85 0.92
C HIS A 159 -0.33 -5.15 -0.43
N THR A 160 0.77 -5.89 -0.45
CA THR A 160 1.39 -6.35 -1.71
C THR A 160 0.65 -7.52 -2.35
N ILE A 161 -0.32 -8.13 -1.62
CA ILE A 161 -1.11 -9.30 -2.07
C ILE A 161 -2.55 -8.90 -2.40
N GLY A 162 -3.22 -8.18 -1.50
CA GLY A 162 -4.62 -7.75 -1.65
C GLY A 162 -4.85 -6.88 -2.89
N GLY A 163 -6.01 -7.00 -3.52
CA GLY A 163 -6.32 -6.28 -4.77
C GLY A 163 -5.53 -6.76 -5.99
N GLY A 164 -4.89 -7.93 -5.92
CA GLY A 164 -4.00 -8.53 -6.89
C GLY A 164 -2.53 -8.35 -6.51
N THR A 165 -1.76 -9.44 -6.54
CA THR A 165 -0.36 -9.44 -6.10
C THR A 165 0.52 -8.52 -6.95
N SER A 166 1.69 -8.15 -6.44
CA SER A 166 2.68 -7.37 -7.20
C SER A 166 2.99 -7.99 -8.56
N GLU A 167 3.05 -9.32 -8.64
CA GLU A 167 3.29 -10.06 -9.89
C GLU A 167 2.11 -9.92 -10.86
N VAL A 168 0.87 -10.03 -10.34
CA VAL A 168 -0.34 -9.82 -11.16
C VAL A 168 -0.38 -8.40 -11.71
N GLN A 169 -0.04 -7.39 -10.90
CA GLN A 169 0.02 -6.00 -11.38
C GLN A 169 1.08 -5.83 -12.47
N ARG A 170 2.28 -6.41 -12.30
CA ARG A 170 3.33 -6.40 -13.34
C ARG A 170 2.86 -7.06 -14.64
N ASN A 171 2.15 -8.18 -14.55
CA ASN A 171 1.59 -8.86 -15.72
C ASN A 171 0.52 -8.00 -16.44
N ILE A 172 -0.32 -7.27 -15.70
CA ILE A 172 -1.30 -6.35 -16.28
C ILE A 172 -0.58 -5.20 -16.98
N ILE A 173 0.42 -4.59 -16.35
CA ILE A 173 1.21 -3.51 -16.93
C ILE A 173 1.92 -4.00 -18.20
N ALA A 174 2.56 -5.16 -18.15
CA ALA A 174 3.27 -5.75 -19.28
C ALA A 174 2.33 -6.02 -20.47
N SER A 175 1.21 -6.71 -20.22
CA SER A 175 0.31 -7.13 -21.30
C SER A 175 -0.59 -5.99 -21.80
N ARG A 176 -1.21 -5.22 -20.92
CA ARG A 176 -2.15 -4.16 -21.31
C ARG A 176 -1.51 -2.79 -21.47
N GLY A 177 -0.40 -2.53 -20.75
CA GLY A 177 0.34 -1.28 -20.84
C GLY A 177 1.35 -1.26 -21.98
N LEU A 178 2.15 -2.33 -22.10
CA LEU A 178 3.26 -2.43 -23.05
C LEU A 178 2.95 -3.32 -24.25
N GLY A 179 1.80 -4.00 -24.29
CA GLY A 179 1.45 -4.90 -25.41
C GLY A 179 2.29 -6.18 -25.49
N LEU A 180 2.97 -6.56 -24.40
CA LEU A 180 3.79 -7.76 -24.37
C LEU A 180 2.92 -9.03 -24.36
N PRO A 181 3.38 -10.15 -24.94
CA PRO A 181 2.65 -11.41 -24.93
C PRO A 181 2.45 -11.90 -23.48
N ARG A 182 1.32 -12.55 -23.24
CA ARG A 182 1.10 -13.27 -21.98
C ARG A 182 1.94 -14.56 -22.02
N GLY A 183 2.72 -14.79 -20.97
CA GLY A 183 3.41 -16.03 -20.75
C GLY A 183 2.48 -17.19 -20.39
#